data_cc8088a6a37d3c32bc932b467f56baa7
#
_entry.id   cc8088a6a37d3c32bc932b467f56baa7
#
_cell.length_a   1.000
_cell.length_b   1.000
_cell.length_c   1.000
_cell.angle_alpha   90.00
_cell.angle_beta   90.00
_cell.angle_gamma   90.00
#
_symmetry.space_group_name_H-M   'P 1'
#
loop_
_entity.id
_entity.type
_entity.pdbx_description
1 polymer ?
#
loop_
_entity_poly.entity_id
_entity_poly.type
_entity_poly.pdbx_seq_one_letter_code
_entity_poly.pdbx_strand_id
1 'polypeptide(L)'
;MFSAVTEDGQMFHLLGAQQNQKLKRRRFFCPVCGGELAVKLGLQKAPHFAHKQNKSCSIDIEPESAYHLEGKRQLYVWLKTQRASPILEPYIRTINQRPDVMARIKEHMLAVEYQCATIAPDVFQKRTEGFKQEGIIPQWIMGYSRLKRTASSFYQLSAFHWQFINASPYRELICYCPERRSFLRLSHIIPFYTNHSYSSVQTIPIHRAGADDLFFTEPKPSIQYSGWTKAIHRFRHKPHRFNSKETNRLRLLFYEKRQTPFSFLPTEVFVPVRKGAVFKSPVFVWQGFLYLFMTDLGDKRAPIRFSAVLQQCKLHIHNKNIALRFEYSEECLSEAVKQYIDFLCKKGFLRETQKEVYVLNQPAGGIHSMQDLIERDRSCFIE
;
A
#
# COMPACT_ATOMS: atom_id res chain seq x y z
N MET A 1 -22.46 -15.25 0.43
CA MET A 1 -23.06 -14.28 1.39
C MET A 1 -23.60 -14.97 2.62
N PHE A 2 -23.72 -14.27 3.75
CA PHE A 2 -24.23 -14.83 5.01
C PHE A 2 -25.64 -14.35 5.37
N SER A 3 -26.15 -13.34 4.69
CA SER A 3 -27.43 -12.68 4.97
C SER A 3 -28.41 -12.91 3.84
N ALA A 4 -29.67 -13.14 4.19
CA ALA A 4 -30.78 -13.32 3.26
C ALA A 4 -32.08 -12.78 3.88
N VAL A 5 -33.12 -12.63 3.08
CA VAL A 5 -34.47 -12.29 3.49
C VAL A 5 -35.33 -13.57 3.42
N THR A 6 -36.14 -13.81 4.44
CA THR A 6 -37.12 -14.91 4.50
C THR A 6 -38.38 -14.56 3.73
N GLU A 7 -39.30 -15.49 3.53
CA GLU A 7 -40.59 -15.26 2.83
C GLU A 7 -41.47 -14.20 3.49
N ASP A 8 -41.38 -14.07 4.80
CA ASP A 8 -42.06 -13.06 5.63
C ASP A 8 -41.32 -11.72 5.70
N GLY A 9 -40.26 -11.52 4.90
CA GLY A 9 -39.53 -10.26 4.79
C GLY A 9 -38.52 -9.99 5.89
N GLN A 10 -38.26 -10.95 6.80
CA GLN A 10 -37.31 -10.78 7.89
C GLN A 10 -35.87 -11.10 7.43
N MET A 11 -34.89 -10.32 7.97
CA MET A 11 -33.47 -10.61 7.75
C MET A 11 -33.04 -11.86 8.51
N PHE A 12 -32.41 -12.79 7.83
CA PHE A 12 -31.86 -14.02 8.38
C PHE A 12 -30.36 -14.11 8.14
N HIS A 13 -29.60 -14.39 9.20
CA HIS A 13 -28.14 -14.53 9.15
C HIS A 13 -27.73 -15.97 9.44
N LEU A 14 -26.95 -16.59 8.55
CA LEU A 14 -26.42 -17.95 8.78
C LEU A 14 -25.33 -18.02 9.85
N LEU A 15 -24.66 -16.90 10.15
CA LEU A 15 -23.66 -16.84 11.21
C LEU A 15 -24.34 -16.89 12.58
N GLY A 16 -24.11 -17.98 13.32
CA GLY A 16 -24.71 -18.22 14.64
C GLY A 16 -26.02 -19.00 14.59
N ALA A 17 -26.59 -19.25 13.43
CA ALA A 17 -27.72 -20.18 13.33
C ALA A 17 -27.23 -21.60 13.52
N GLN A 18 -28.03 -22.41 14.26
CA GLN A 18 -27.80 -23.86 14.31
C GLN A 18 -27.83 -24.40 12.88
N GLN A 19 -26.75 -25.08 12.49
CA GLN A 19 -26.62 -25.70 11.17
C GLN A 19 -27.56 -26.88 11.06
N ASN A 20 -28.83 -26.59 10.76
CA ASN A 20 -29.87 -27.62 10.68
C ASN A 20 -30.22 -27.84 9.20
N GLN A 21 -30.25 -29.10 8.75
CA GLN A 21 -30.73 -29.49 7.42
C GLN A 21 -32.15 -28.96 7.12
N LYS A 22 -32.96 -28.66 8.14
CA LYS A 22 -34.26 -28.02 8.01
C LYS A 22 -34.19 -26.65 7.27
N LEU A 23 -33.05 -25.93 7.37
CA LEU A 23 -32.85 -24.67 6.65
C LEU A 23 -32.89 -24.84 5.12
N LYS A 24 -32.50 -25.99 4.58
CA LYS A 24 -32.60 -26.28 3.14
C LYS A 24 -34.03 -26.37 2.61
N ARG A 25 -34.99 -26.56 3.48
CA ARG A 25 -36.42 -26.62 3.13
C ARG A 25 -37.11 -25.26 3.16
N ARG A 26 -36.46 -24.24 3.74
CA ARG A 26 -36.96 -22.86 3.78
C ARG A 26 -36.54 -22.11 2.51
N ARG A 27 -37.33 -21.14 2.10
CA ARG A 27 -37.00 -20.25 0.99
C ARG A 27 -36.32 -18.99 1.53
N PHE A 28 -35.29 -18.55 0.82
CA PHE A 28 -34.52 -17.37 1.15
C PHE A 28 -34.31 -16.54 -0.13
N PHE A 29 -34.29 -15.24 0.02
CA PHE A 29 -34.16 -14.29 -1.07
C PHE A 29 -33.01 -13.32 -0.85
N CYS A 30 -32.42 -12.86 -1.95
CA CYS A 30 -31.37 -11.85 -1.91
C CYS A 30 -31.96 -10.50 -1.48
N PRO A 31 -31.39 -9.81 -0.47
CA PRO A 31 -31.89 -8.52 -0.03
C PRO A 31 -31.72 -7.41 -1.06
N VAL A 32 -30.93 -7.65 -2.12
CA VAL A 32 -30.61 -6.68 -3.18
C VAL A 32 -31.53 -6.88 -4.39
N CYS A 33 -31.52 -8.08 -4.99
CA CYS A 33 -32.21 -8.33 -6.25
C CYS A 33 -33.52 -9.14 -6.08
N GLY A 34 -33.88 -9.55 -4.86
CA GLY A 34 -35.05 -10.38 -4.60
C GLY A 34 -34.96 -11.82 -5.17
N GLY A 35 -33.83 -12.17 -5.81
CA GLY A 35 -33.63 -13.51 -6.39
C GLY A 35 -33.53 -14.60 -5.34
N GLU A 36 -34.06 -15.79 -5.64
CA GLU A 36 -34.08 -16.91 -4.71
C GLU A 36 -32.66 -17.45 -4.45
N LEU A 37 -32.38 -17.75 -3.18
CA LEU A 37 -31.09 -18.23 -2.69
C LEU A 37 -31.14 -19.69 -2.25
N ALA A 38 -30.08 -20.44 -2.53
CA ALA A 38 -29.83 -21.76 -2.00
C ALA A 38 -28.96 -21.68 -0.76
N VAL A 39 -29.33 -22.43 0.28
CA VAL A 39 -28.49 -22.59 1.49
C VAL A 39 -27.43 -23.65 1.21
N LYS A 40 -26.17 -23.27 1.31
CA LYS A 40 -25.02 -24.17 1.17
C LYS A 40 -24.47 -24.51 2.57
N LEU A 41 -24.67 -25.75 2.97
CA LEU A 41 -24.22 -26.30 4.27
C LEU A 41 -23.13 -27.35 4.02
N GLY A 42 -22.02 -26.95 3.39
CA GLY A 42 -20.90 -27.84 3.06
C GLY A 42 -19.88 -27.90 4.20
N LEU A 43 -19.08 -28.98 4.24
CA LEU A 43 -17.99 -29.13 5.22
C LEU A 43 -16.74 -28.32 4.88
N GLN A 44 -16.53 -28.00 3.58
CA GLN A 44 -15.33 -27.31 3.11
C GLN A 44 -15.43 -25.78 3.14
N LYS A 45 -16.64 -25.22 3.18
CA LYS A 45 -16.89 -23.79 3.24
C LYS A 45 -17.83 -23.48 4.39
N ALA A 46 -17.64 -22.33 5.02
CA ALA A 46 -18.59 -21.82 5.99
C ALA A 46 -20.01 -21.84 5.38
N PRO A 47 -21.06 -22.16 6.15
CA PRO A 47 -22.43 -22.08 5.67
C PRO A 47 -22.73 -20.72 5.06
N HIS A 48 -23.28 -20.71 3.85
CA HIS A 48 -23.52 -19.47 3.11
C HIS A 48 -24.72 -19.60 2.16
N PHE A 49 -25.27 -18.47 1.75
CA PHE A 49 -26.26 -18.40 0.69
C PHE A 49 -25.58 -18.20 -0.68
N ALA A 50 -26.18 -18.78 -1.71
CA ALA A 50 -25.80 -18.57 -3.11
C ALA A 50 -27.06 -18.45 -3.97
N HIS A 51 -27.04 -17.63 -5.01
CA HIS A 51 -28.15 -17.53 -5.96
C HIS A 51 -28.42 -18.90 -6.60
N LYS A 52 -29.69 -19.30 -6.72
CA LYS A 52 -30.08 -20.58 -7.36
C LYS A 52 -29.87 -20.59 -8.87
N GLN A 53 -30.02 -19.46 -9.51
CA GLN A 53 -29.79 -19.26 -10.95
C GLN A 53 -28.71 -18.20 -11.15
N ASN A 54 -27.97 -18.27 -12.26
CA ASN A 54 -26.98 -17.26 -12.66
C ASN A 54 -27.65 -15.93 -13.07
N LYS A 55 -28.65 -15.48 -12.33
CA LYS A 55 -29.15 -14.11 -12.48
C LYS A 55 -28.09 -13.17 -11.94
N SER A 56 -27.60 -12.28 -12.80
CA SER A 56 -26.66 -11.22 -12.44
C SER A 56 -27.28 -10.31 -11.38
N CYS A 57 -26.96 -10.57 -10.12
CA CYS A 57 -27.18 -9.60 -9.06
C CYS A 57 -26.26 -8.42 -9.30
N SER A 58 -26.78 -7.20 -9.32
CA SER A 58 -26.01 -5.99 -9.64
C SER A 58 -24.82 -5.74 -8.68
N ILE A 59 -24.75 -6.47 -7.56
CA ILE A 59 -23.72 -6.29 -6.52
C ILE A 59 -22.85 -7.53 -6.36
N ASP A 60 -23.36 -8.75 -6.58
CA ASP A 60 -22.61 -10.00 -6.40
C ASP A 60 -22.06 -10.50 -7.74
N ILE A 61 -20.95 -9.93 -8.16
CA ILE A 61 -20.34 -10.28 -9.44
C ILE A 61 -19.36 -11.45 -9.31
N GLU A 62 -18.79 -11.70 -8.12
CA GLU A 62 -17.78 -12.74 -7.93
C GLU A 62 -18.19 -13.78 -6.88
N PRO A 63 -17.95 -15.09 -7.14
CA PRO A 63 -18.19 -16.13 -6.15
C PRO A 63 -17.20 -16.04 -4.99
N GLU A 64 -17.72 -15.95 -3.76
CA GLU A 64 -16.90 -15.90 -2.55
C GLU A 64 -16.16 -17.23 -2.33
N SER A 65 -14.83 -17.16 -2.18
CA SER A 65 -14.00 -18.30 -1.84
C SER A 65 -14.20 -18.74 -0.37
N ALA A 66 -13.79 -19.96 -0.03
CA ALA A 66 -13.81 -20.43 1.37
C ALA A 66 -12.96 -19.51 2.27
N TYR A 67 -11.82 -19.04 1.75
CA TYR A 67 -10.92 -18.14 2.45
C TYR A 67 -11.59 -16.78 2.74
N HIS A 68 -12.30 -16.20 1.76
CA HIS A 68 -13.05 -14.95 1.93
C HIS A 68 -14.17 -15.10 2.95
N LEU A 69 -15.02 -16.14 2.82
CA LEU A 69 -16.12 -16.40 3.75
C LEU A 69 -15.62 -16.55 5.19
N GLU A 70 -14.56 -17.35 5.40
CA GLU A 70 -14.02 -17.55 6.74
C GLU A 70 -13.40 -16.26 7.31
N GLY A 71 -12.68 -15.49 6.51
CA GLY A 71 -12.13 -14.19 6.92
C GLY A 71 -13.23 -13.22 7.32
N LYS A 72 -14.27 -13.05 6.50
CA LYS A 72 -15.43 -12.20 6.80
C LYS A 72 -16.12 -12.63 8.09
N ARG A 73 -16.34 -13.95 8.30
CA ARG A 73 -16.90 -14.50 9.53
C ARG A 73 -16.07 -14.12 10.76
N GLN A 74 -14.74 -14.32 10.68
CA GLN A 74 -13.84 -14.03 11.78
C GLN A 74 -13.78 -12.53 12.11
N LEU A 75 -13.74 -11.67 11.09
CA LEU A 75 -13.75 -10.21 11.25
C LEU A 75 -15.06 -9.73 11.89
N TYR A 76 -16.21 -10.28 11.48
CA TYR A 76 -17.49 -9.97 12.10
C TYR A 76 -17.52 -10.35 13.58
N VAL A 77 -17.07 -11.58 13.92
CA VAL A 77 -16.99 -12.05 15.32
C VAL A 77 -16.02 -11.18 16.13
N TRP A 78 -14.87 -10.84 15.56
CA TRP A 78 -13.91 -9.96 16.21
C TRP A 78 -14.51 -8.58 16.49
N LEU A 79 -15.19 -7.95 15.53
CA LEU A 79 -15.84 -6.66 15.74
C LEU A 79 -16.89 -6.70 16.86
N LYS A 80 -17.61 -7.84 17.04
CA LYS A 80 -18.50 -8.02 18.21
C LYS A 80 -17.75 -7.92 19.53
N THR A 81 -16.52 -8.39 19.61
CA THR A 81 -15.72 -8.32 20.84
C THR A 81 -15.16 -6.91 21.11
N GLN A 82 -15.20 -6.01 20.11
CA GLN A 82 -14.65 -4.65 20.20
C GLN A 82 -15.66 -3.59 20.71
N ARG A 83 -16.76 -4.00 21.33
CA ARG A 83 -17.87 -3.11 21.69
C ARG A 83 -18.44 -2.34 20.47
N ALA A 84 -18.13 -2.79 19.28
CA ALA A 84 -18.76 -2.33 18.06
C ALA A 84 -20.12 -3.02 17.90
N SER A 85 -21.06 -2.39 17.23
CA SER A 85 -22.35 -2.98 16.85
C SER A 85 -22.28 -3.42 15.38
N PRO A 86 -21.64 -4.55 15.05
CA PRO A 86 -21.45 -4.94 13.67
C PRO A 86 -22.75 -5.48 13.06
N ILE A 87 -23.02 -5.04 11.84
CA ILE A 87 -24.12 -5.53 10.99
C ILE A 87 -23.47 -6.24 9.79
N LEU A 88 -23.90 -7.47 9.55
CA LEU A 88 -23.35 -8.31 8.50
C LEU A 88 -24.07 -8.07 7.18
N GLU A 89 -23.31 -7.68 6.14
CA GLU A 89 -23.80 -7.50 4.78
C GLU A 89 -25.06 -6.61 4.64
N PRO A 90 -25.14 -5.45 5.30
CA PRO A 90 -26.29 -4.57 5.14
C PRO A 90 -26.33 -3.98 3.74
N TYR A 91 -27.54 -3.91 3.14
CA TYR A 91 -27.70 -3.27 1.85
C TYR A 91 -28.02 -1.77 2.02
N ILE A 92 -27.16 -0.90 1.48
CA ILE A 92 -27.30 0.54 1.49
C ILE A 92 -27.92 0.97 0.15
N ARG A 93 -29.23 1.22 0.16
CA ARG A 93 -30.01 1.48 -1.07
C ARG A 93 -29.58 2.74 -1.80
N THR A 94 -29.25 3.78 -1.08
CA THR A 94 -28.87 5.11 -1.63
C THR A 94 -27.69 5.05 -2.57
N ILE A 95 -26.70 4.20 -2.28
CA ILE A 95 -25.48 4.05 -3.07
C ILE A 95 -25.43 2.71 -3.81
N ASN A 96 -26.45 1.87 -3.67
CA ASN A 96 -26.51 0.53 -4.26
C ASN A 96 -25.27 -0.32 -3.92
N GLN A 97 -24.91 -0.37 -2.63
CA GLN A 97 -23.73 -1.11 -2.16
C GLN A 97 -24.06 -1.95 -0.94
N ARG A 98 -23.28 -3.05 -0.78
CA ARG A 98 -23.36 -3.96 0.36
C ARG A 98 -21.96 -4.22 0.88
N PRO A 99 -21.52 -3.57 1.98
CA PRO A 99 -20.26 -3.86 2.61
C PRO A 99 -20.28 -5.26 3.24
N ASP A 100 -19.09 -5.87 3.40
CA ASP A 100 -18.99 -7.16 4.08
C ASP A 100 -19.45 -7.07 5.54
N VAL A 101 -19.02 -6.03 6.25
CA VAL A 101 -19.48 -5.73 7.61
C VAL A 101 -19.58 -4.21 7.78
N MET A 102 -20.70 -3.71 8.28
CA MET A 102 -20.77 -2.37 8.86
C MET A 102 -20.55 -2.45 10.36
N ALA A 103 -19.82 -1.49 10.92
CA ALA A 103 -19.61 -1.43 12.38
C ALA A 103 -19.51 0.01 12.86
N ARG A 104 -20.08 0.29 14.05
CA ARG A 104 -19.90 1.57 14.73
C ARG A 104 -18.79 1.42 15.76
N ILE A 105 -17.73 2.20 15.61
CA ILE A 105 -16.62 2.28 16.57
C ILE A 105 -16.55 3.73 17.05
N LYS A 106 -16.84 3.97 18.33
CA LYS A 106 -17.08 5.30 18.88
C LYS A 106 -18.16 6.05 18.07
N GLU A 107 -17.88 7.25 17.60
CA GLU A 107 -18.76 8.06 16.75
C GLU A 107 -18.70 7.69 15.26
N HIS A 108 -17.75 6.84 14.86
CA HIS A 108 -17.50 6.54 13.45
C HIS A 108 -18.28 5.32 12.97
N MET A 109 -18.96 5.44 11.84
CA MET A 109 -19.53 4.33 11.11
C MET A 109 -18.53 3.86 10.05
N LEU A 110 -18.16 2.57 10.08
CA LEU A 110 -17.22 1.96 9.16
C LEU A 110 -17.91 0.96 8.25
N ALA A 111 -17.50 0.95 6.98
CA ALA A 111 -17.73 -0.14 6.04
C ALA A 111 -16.44 -0.96 5.94
N VAL A 112 -16.40 -2.10 6.61
CA VAL A 112 -15.26 -3.02 6.58
C VAL A 112 -15.41 -3.95 5.38
N GLU A 113 -14.47 -3.86 4.45
CA GLU A 113 -14.40 -4.63 3.20
C GLU A 113 -13.21 -5.58 3.25
N TYR A 114 -13.47 -6.89 3.17
CA TYR A 114 -12.42 -7.91 3.15
C TYR A 114 -12.18 -8.42 1.73
N GLN A 115 -11.24 -7.82 1.02
CA GLN A 115 -11.01 -8.07 -0.39
C GLN A 115 -9.95 -9.14 -0.63
N CYS A 116 -10.35 -10.27 -1.19
CA CYS A 116 -9.47 -11.41 -1.49
C CYS A 116 -9.19 -11.58 -2.98
N ALA A 117 -10.03 -11.07 -3.86
CA ALA A 117 -9.85 -11.06 -5.32
C ALA A 117 -9.35 -9.69 -5.80
N THR A 118 -8.72 -9.66 -6.97
CA THR A 118 -8.37 -8.38 -7.61
C THR A 118 -9.63 -7.80 -8.24
N ILE A 119 -9.96 -6.56 -7.92
CA ILE A 119 -11.04 -5.80 -8.54
C ILE A 119 -10.49 -4.66 -9.39
N ALA A 120 -11.26 -4.22 -10.36
CA ALA A 120 -10.88 -3.11 -11.24
C ALA A 120 -10.78 -1.80 -10.43
N PRO A 121 -9.87 -0.88 -10.79
CA PRO A 121 -9.67 0.37 -10.06
C PRO A 121 -10.94 1.23 -9.95
N ASP A 122 -11.72 1.32 -11.00
CA ASP A 122 -12.98 2.06 -11.05
C ASP A 122 -14.03 1.47 -10.08
N VAL A 123 -14.10 0.15 -9.97
CA VAL A 123 -14.99 -0.52 -9.00
C VAL A 123 -14.54 -0.22 -7.56
N PHE A 124 -13.23 -0.30 -7.28
CA PHE A 124 -12.68 0.04 -5.96
C PHE A 124 -12.97 1.49 -5.60
N GLN A 125 -12.73 2.42 -6.53
CA GLN A 125 -12.95 3.84 -6.34
C GLN A 125 -14.44 4.13 -6.13
N LYS A 126 -15.33 3.62 -6.99
CA LYS A 126 -16.78 3.78 -6.86
C LYS A 126 -17.28 3.30 -5.51
N ARG A 127 -16.81 2.15 -5.02
CA ARG A 127 -17.19 1.64 -3.70
C ARG A 127 -16.71 2.56 -2.58
N THR A 128 -15.45 2.97 -2.64
CA THR A 128 -14.84 3.87 -1.65
C THR A 128 -15.56 5.22 -1.57
N GLU A 129 -15.84 5.83 -2.72
CA GLU A 129 -16.53 7.13 -2.78
C GLU A 129 -17.99 7.03 -2.35
N GLY A 130 -18.70 5.96 -2.75
CA GLY A 130 -20.06 5.74 -2.34
C GLY A 130 -20.21 5.70 -0.81
N PHE A 131 -19.35 4.95 -0.10
CA PHE A 131 -19.37 4.95 1.37
C PHE A 131 -19.09 6.34 1.95
N LYS A 132 -18.12 7.07 1.42
CA LYS A 132 -17.80 8.43 1.89
C LYS A 132 -18.96 9.42 1.71
N GLN A 133 -19.73 9.31 0.61
CA GLN A 133 -20.92 10.14 0.36
C GLN A 133 -22.01 9.95 1.42
N GLU A 134 -22.11 8.73 2.00
CA GLU A 134 -23.01 8.42 3.11
C GLU A 134 -22.40 8.73 4.50
N GLY A 135 -21.23 9.38 4.57
CA GLY A 135 -20.55 9.63 5.83
C GLY A 135 -19.97 8.38 6.49
N ILE A 136 -19.81 7.29 5.72
CA ILE A 136 -19.29 6.01 6.20
C ILE A 136 -17.80 5.92 5.83
N ILE A 137 -16.97 5.56 6.79
CA ILE A 137 -15.53 5.40 6.57
C ILE A 137 -15.25 4.03 5.93
N PRO A 138 -14.77 3.97 4.68
CA PRO A 138 -14.38 2.71 4.06
C PRO A 138 -13.10 2.17 4.69
N GLN A 139 -13.18 0.99 5.30
CA GLN A 139 -12.04 0.30 5.87
C GLN A 139 -11.72 -0.95 5.05
N TRP A 140 -10.74 -0.84 4.18
CA TRP A 140 -10.32 -1.92 3.32
C TRP A 140 -9.29 -2.83 4.01
N ILE A 141 -9.57 -4.13 4.04
CA ILE A 141 -8.67 -5.17 4.54
C ILE A 141 -8.40 -6.15 3.40
N MET A 142 -7.14 -6.35 3.07
CA MET A 142 -6.75 -7.28 2.02
C MET A 142 -6.60 -8.71 2.55
N GLY A 143 -7.00 -9.71 1.77
CA GLY A 143 -6.66 -11.10 2.06
C GLY A 143 -5.13 -11.31 1.99
N TYR A 144 -4.54 -11.84 3.07
CA TYR A 144 -3.08 -12.03 3.17
C TYR A 144 -2.50 -12.88 2.03
N SER A 145 -3.26 -13.83 1.48
CA SER A 145 -2.84 -14.67 0.35
C SER A 145 -2.45 -13.88 -0.90
N ARG A 146 -2.85 -12.61 -0.99
CA ARG A 146 -2.50 -11.71 -2.11
C ARG A 146 -1.17 -10.99 -1.93
N LEU A 147 -0.59 -11.04 -0.74
CA LEU A 147 0.64 -10.33 -0.40
C LEU A 147 1.87 -11.24 -0.54
N LYS A 148 2.82 -10.85 -1.38
CA LYS A 148 4.07 -11.58 -1.59
C LYS A 148 5.23 -10.89 -0.89
N ARG A 149 5.79 -11.56 0.12
CA ARG A 149 7.04 -11.16 0.77
C ARG A 149 8.23 -11.61 -0.08
N THR A 150 9.17 -10.72 -0.35
CA THR A 150 10.36 -11.01 -1.18
C THR A 150 11.65 -11.06 -0.38
N ALA A 151 11.69 -10.36 0.76
CA ALA A 151 12.80 -10.42 1.73
C ALA A 151 12.29 -9.92 3.09
N SER A 152 13.17 -9.89 4.11
CA SER A 152 12.85 -9.22 5.37
C SER A 152 12.44 -7.78 5.11
N SER A 153 11.24 -7.40 5.55
CA SER A 153 10.67 -6.05 5.36
C SER A 153 10.47 -5.60 3.90
N PHE A 154 10.58 -6.51 2.91
CA PHE A 154 10.33 -6.20 1.50
C PHE A 154 9.15 -6.99 0.96
N TYR A 155 8.24 -6.27 0.30
CA TYR A 155 7.02 -6.81 -0.29
C TYR A 155 6.87 -6.39 -1.74
N GLN A 156 6.28 -7.28 -2.54
CA GLN A 156 5.88 -6.95 -3.90
C GLN A 156 4.51 -6.29 -3.86
N LEU A 157 4.46 -5.00 -4.19
CA LEU A 157 3.25 -4.19 -4.19
C LEU A 157 2.90 -3.78 -5.62
N SER A 158 1.82 -4.37 -6.16
CA SER A 158 1.24 -4.01 -7.47
C SER A 158 0.33 -2.79 -7.37
N ALA A 159 -0.19 -2.32 -8.51
CA ALA A 159 -1.20 -1.25 -8.54
C ALA A 159 -2.41 -1.56 -7.67
N PHE A 160 -2.84 -2.83 -7.61
CA PHE A 160 -3.92 -3.27 -6.73
C PHE A 160 -3.65 -3.00 -5.25
N HIS A 161 -2.45 -3.31 -4.74
CA HIS A 161 -2.06 -3.02 -3.35
C HIS A 161 -2.05 -1.51 -3.06
N TRP A 162 -1.63 -0.72 -4.04
CA TRP A 162 -1.57 0.73 -3.89
C TRP A 162 -2.94 1.40 -3.79
N GLN A 163 -4.01 0.78 -4.29
CA GLN A 163 -5.39 1.26 -4.08
C GLN A 163 -5.73 1.27 -2.58
N PHE A 164 -5.41 0.19 -1.85
CA PHE A 164 -5.62 0.09 -0.41
C PHE A 164 -4.77 1.10 0.37
N ILE A 165 -3.49 1.19 0.01
CA ILE A 165 -2.55 2.13 0.65
C ILE A 165 -3.02 3.57 0.49
N ASN A 166 -3.55 3.92 -0.68
CA ASN A 166 -4.06 5.27 -0.94
C ASN A 166 -5.39 5.56 -0.26
N ALA A 167 -6.26 4.55 -0.10
CA ALA A 167 -7.52 4.69 0.62
C ALA A 167 -7.31 4.81 2.14
N SER A 168 -6.18 4.32 2.66
CA SER A 168 -5.84 4.43 4.08
C SER A 168 -5.38 5.85 4.45
N PRO A 169 -5.90 6.44 5.55
CA PRO A 169 -5.46 7.76 6.02
C PRO A 169 -3.97 7.78 6.41
N TYR A 170 -3.44 6.65 6.87
CA TYR A 170 -2.04 6.51 7.31
C TYR A 170 -1.12 5.95 6.23
N ARG A 171 -1.59 5.82 4.99
CA ARG A 171 -0.81 5.25 3.87
C ARG A 171 -0.21 3.88 4.21
N GLU A 172 -1.02 3.01 4.76
CA GLU A 172 -0.67 1.66 5.18
C GLU A 172 -1.50 0.59 4.46
N LEU A 173 -1.05 -0.66 4.55
CA LEU A 173 -1.77 -1.81 4.05
C LEU A 173 -2.10 -2.75 5.20
N ILE A 174 -3.38 -2.93 5.48
CA ILE A 174 -3.87 -3.90 6.45
C ILE A 174 -4.29 -5.16 5.70
N CYS A 175 -3.68 -6.29 6.06
CA CYS A 175 -4.05 -7.61 5.57
C CYS A 175 -4.59 -8.47 6.71
N TYR A 176 -5.45 -9.44 6.37
CA TYR A 176 -5.92 -10.44 7.32
C TYR A 176 -5.75 -11.86 6.78
N CYS A 177 -5.30 -12.78 7.65
CA CYS A 177 -5.19 -14.20 7.33
C CYS A 177 -6.12 -15.02 8.25
N PRO A 178 -7.21 -15.61 7.74
CA PRO A 178 -8.12 -16.41 8.55
C PRO A 178 -7.48 -17.70 9.07
N GLU A 179 -6.53 -18.31 8.34
CA GLU A 179 -5.81 -19.51 8.75
C GLU A 179 -4.91 -19.24 9.96
N ARG A 180 -4.20 -18.12 9.95
CA ARG A 180 -3.31 -17.68 11.05
C ARG A 180 -4.04 -16.89 12.12
N ARG A 181 -5.28 -16.50 11.87
CA ARG A 181 -6.09 -15.63 12.73
C ARG A 181 -5.32 -14.37 13.17
N SER A 182 -4.70 -13.70 12.20
CA SER A 182 -3.83 -12.58 12.48
C SER A 182 -3.94 -11.51 11.40
N PHE A 183 -3.87 -10.25 11.83
CA PHE A 183 -3.63 -9.12 10.96
C PHE A 183 -2.14 -8.99 10.67
N LEU A 184 -1.83 -8.52 9.47
CA LEU A 184 -0.52 -8.02 9.09
C LEU A 184 -0.68 -6.56 8.67
N ARG A 185 -0.03 -5.65 9.39
CA ARG A 185 -0.03 -4.22 9.12
C ARG A 185 1.30 -3.83 8.51
N LEU A 186 1.30 -3.38 7.26
CA LEU A 186 2.45 -2.78 6.58
C LEU A 186 2.31 -1.26 6.66
N SER A 187 3.27 -0.62 7.30
CA SER A 187 3.31 0.84 7.45
C SER A 187 4.67 1.40 7.02
N HIS A 188 4.78 2.74 6.90
CA HIS A 188 6.02 3.39 6.46
C HIS A 188 6.56 2.77 5.15
N ILE A 189 5.68 2.63 4.17
CA ILE A 189 5.96 1.94 2.91
C ILE A 189 6.83 2.86 2.03
N ILE A 190 8.06 2.40 1.72
CA ILE A 190 9.04 3.13 0.93
C ILE A 190 9.37 2.32 -0.32
N PRO A 191 9.00 2.77 -1.53
CA PRO A 191 9.36 2.10 -2.76
C PRO A 191 10.87 2.07 -2.98
N PHE A 192 11.42 0.90 -3.31
CA PHE A 192 12.81 0.73 -3.72
C PHE A 192 12.90 0.52 -5.24
N TYR A 193 12.06 -0.40 -5.78
CA TYR A 193 11.85 -0.61 -7.20
C TYR A 193 10.39 -0.36 -7.54
N THR A 194 10.06 -0.42 -8.82
CA THR A 194 8.70 -0.19 -9.32
C THR A 194 7.63 -0.93 -8.54
N ASN A 195 7.85 -2.22 -8.24
CA ASN A 195 6.90 -3.09 -7.55
C ASN A 195 7.44 -3.68 -6.25
N HIS A 196 8.58 -3.23 -5.75
CA HIS A 196 9.16 -3.72 -4.48
C HIS A 196 9.33 -2.56 -3.52
N SER A 197 8.70 -2.67 -2.38
CA SER A 197 8.73 -1.64 -1.34
C SER A 197 9.22 -2.23 -0.03
N TYR A 198 10.01 -1.44 0.66
CA TYR A 198 10.37 -1.65 2.05
C TYR A 198 9.21 -1.18 2.93
N SER A 199 8.96 -1.86 4.06
CA SER A 199 7.94 -1.44 5.01
C SER A 199 8.27 -1.91 6.43
N SER A 200 7.80 -1.14 7.41
CA SER A 200 7.64 -1.65 8.78
C SER A 200 6.50 -2.66 8.80
N VAL A 201 6.68 -3.74 9.56
CA VAL A 201 5.75 -4.87 9.57
C VAL A 201 5.35 -5.17 11.00
N GLN A 202 4.05 -5.21 11.24
CA GLN A 202 3.48 -5.64 12.51
C GLN A 202 2.52 -6.80 12.27
N THR A 203 2.71 -7.91 12.98
CA THR A 203 1.77 -9.04 12.99
C THR A 203 1.00 -9.01 14.30
N ILE A 204 -0.32 -8.94 14.23
CA ILE A 204 -1.20 -8.77 15.38
C ILE A 204 -2.20 -9.93 15.39
N PRO A 205 -2.10 -10.89 16.34
CA PRO A 205 -3.13 -11.91 16.52
C PRO A 205 -4.51 -11.27 16.75
N ILE A 206 -5.56 -11.80 16.14
CA ILE A 206 -6.91 -11.20 16.17
C ILE A 206 -7.43 -10.98 17.61
N HIS A 207 -7.10 -11.88 18.54
CA HIS A 207 -7.52 -11.77 19.94
C HIS A 207 -6.80 -10.66 20.73
N ARG A 208 -5.70 -10.10 20.15
CA ARG A 208 -4.95 -8.94 20.72
C ARG A 208 -5.18 -7.65 19.94
N ALA A 209 -5.86 -7.73 18.80
CA ALA A 209 -6.11 -6.57 17.97
C ALA A 209 -7.25 -5.73 18.55
N GLY A 210 -6.97 -4.48 18.89
CA GLY A 210 -7.97 -3.45 19.14
C GLY A 210 -8.40 -2.80 17.81
N ALA A 211 -9.70 -2.67 17.58
CA ALA A 211 -10.19 -2.05 16.34
C ALA A 211 -9.83 -0.56 16.29
N ASP A 212 -9.85 0.14 17.41
CA ASP A 212 -9.45 1.54 17.53
C ASP A 212 -7.97 1.73 17.19
N ASP A 213 -7.10 0.89 17.77
CA ASP A 213 -5.66 0.91 17.49
C ASP A 213 -5.35 0.55 16.04
N LEU A 214 -6.11 -0.38 15.47
CA LEU A 214 -5.87 -0.85 14.11
C LEU A 214 -6.31 0.17 13.05
N PHE A 215 -7.43 0.87 13.26
CA PHE A 215 -8.06 1.70 12.25
C PHE A 215 -7.87 3.20 12.46
N PHE A 216 -7.66 3.66 13.72
CA PHE A 216 -7.63 5.08 14.05
C PHE A 216 -6.33 5.54 14.71
N THR A 217 -5.34 4.65 14.84
CA THR A 217 -4.05 5.05 15.42
C THR A 217 -2.94 4.96 14.38
N GLU A 218 -2.21 6.06 14.20
CA GLU A 218 -1.05 6.07 13.33
C GLU A 218 0.01 5.09 13.84
N PRO A 219 0.52 4.19 12.98
CA PRO A 219 1.56 3.24 13.38
C PRO A 219 2.86 3.97 13.76
N LYS A 220 3.41 3.62 14.91
CA LYS A 220 4.71 4.16 15.33
C LYS A 220 5.80 3.71 14.36
N PRO A 221 6.74 4.59 13.98
CA PRO A 221 7.84 4.21 13.12
C PRO A 221 8.74 3.18 13.82
N SER A 222 8.91 2.03 13.19
CA SER A 222 9.87 1.00 13.58
C SER A 222 10.69 0.63 12.35
N ILE A 223 11.52 1.56 11.89
CA ILE A 223 12.28 1.38 10.66
C ILE A 223 13.68 0.89 11.03
N GLN A 224 13.97 -0.35 10.67
CA GLN A 224 15.32 -0.91 10.73
C GLN A 224 15.89 -0.96 9.31
N TYR A 225 16.77 -0.03 8.96
CA TYR A 225 17.30 0.10 7.60
C TYR A 225 18.23 -1.05 7.14
N SER A 226 18.47 -2.05 7.99
CA SER A 226 19.30 -3.22 7.62
C SER A 226 18.77 -3.97 6.36
N GLY A 227 17.45 -4.00 6.16
CA GLY A 227 16.84 -4.54 4.95
C GLY A 227 17.10 -3.66 3.73
N TRP A 228 17.09 -2.34 3.90
CA TRP A 228 17.35 -1.35 2.86
C TRP A 228 18.78 -1.45 2.33
N THR A 229 19.78 -1.46 3.22
CA THR A 229 21.19 -1.63 2.85
C THR A 229 21.46 -2.96 2.13
N LYS A 230 20.79 -4.05 2.56
CA LYS A 230 20.85 -5.34 1.83
C LYS A 230 20.26 -5.25 0.42
N ALA A 231 19.25 -4.39 0.19
CA ALA A 231 18.69 -4.17 -1.15
C ALA A 231 19.65 -3.39 -2.03
N ILE A 232 20.32 -2.36 -1.51
CA ILE A 232 21.38 -1.62 -2.22
C ILE A 232 22.52 -2.57 -2.59
N HIS A 233 22.98 -3.38 -1.64
CA HIS A 233 24.04 -4.35 -1.89
C HIS A 233 23.70 -5.34 -3.02
N ARG A 234 22.46 -5.85 -3.05
CA ARG A 234 21.97 -6.69 -4.17
C ARG A 234 21.94 -5.94 -5.50
N PHE A 235 21.56 -4.66 -5.48
CA PHE A 235 21.62 -3.81 -6.67
C PHE A 235 23.05 -3.70 -7.20
N ARG A 236 24.03 -3.39 -6.36
CA ARG A 236 25.43 -3.22 -6.75
C ARG A 236 26.03 -4.48 -7.39
N HIS A 237 25.66 -5.67 -6.90
CA HIS A 237 26.14 -6.94 -7.44
C HIS A 237 25.41 -7.40 -8.70
N LYS A 238 24.18 -6.95 -8.95
CA LYS A 238 23.35 -7.37 -10.08
C LYS A 238 22.66 -6.20 -10.79
N PRO A 239 23.41 -5.14 -11.18
CA PRO A 239 22.82 -3.94 -11.78
C PRO A 239 22.19 -4.20 -13.16
N HIS A 240 22.59 -5.28 -13.85
CA HIS A 240 22.01 -5.68 -15.14
C HIS A 240 20.54 -6.09 -15.07
N ARG A 241 20.02 -6.44 -13.88
CA ARG A 241 18.60 -6.77 -13.68
C ARG A 241 17.67 -5.58 -13.84
N PHE A 242 18.23 -4.37 -13.85
CA PHE A 242 17.48 -3.11 -13.96
C PHE A 242 17.75 -2.51 -15.35
N ASN A 243 16.81 -2.73 -16.28
CA ASN A 243 16.96 -2.42 -17.71
C ASN A 243 15.74 -1.68 -18.29
N SER A 244 14.92 -1.02 -17.46
CA SER A 244 13.86 -0.16 -17.98
C SER A 244 14.43 0.99 -18.81
N LYS A 245 13.61 1.61 -19.67
CA LYS A 245 14.05 2.77 -20.49
C LYS A 245 14.65 3.89 -19.65
N GLU A 246 13.99 4.22 -18.54
CA GLU A 246 14.44 5.27 -17.61
C GLU A 246 15.77 4.88 -16.94
N THR A 247 15.90 3.61 -16.54
CA THR A 247 17.14 3.09 -15.91
C THR A 247 18.30 3.12 -16.90
N ASN A 248 18.09 2.71 -18.15
CA ASN A 248 19.15 2.70 -19.16
C ASN A 248 19.58 4.12 -19.52
N ARG A 249 18.63 5.08 -19.57
CA ARG A 249 18.96 6.50 -19.78
C ARG A 249 19.79 7.07 -18.64
N LEU A 250 19.42 6.75 -17.39
CA LEU A 250 20.20 7.18 -16.22
C LEU A 250 21.60 6.56 -16.23
N ARG A 251 21.72 5.27 -16.57
CA ARG A 251 23.01 4.57 -16.69
C ARG A 251 23.95 5.27 -17.67
N LEU A 252 23.43 5.63 -18.85
CA LEU A 252 24.17 6.34 -19.87
C LEU A 252 24.64 7.71 -19.36
N LEU A 253 23.75 8.49 -18.75
CA LEU A 253 24.08 9.82 -18.22
C LEU A 253 25.14 9.77 -17.11
N PHE A 254 25.10 8.80 -16.20
CA PHE A 254 26.14 8.64 -15.19
C PHE A 254 27.49 8.27 -15.81
N TYR A 255 27.49 7.43 -16.84
CA TYR A 255 28.72 7.09 -17.55
C TYR A 255 29.28 8.28 -18.32
N GLU A 256 28.46 8.98 -19.09
CA GLU A 256 28.89 10.14 -19.90
C GLU A 256 29.38 11.32 -19.04
N LYS A 257 28.65 11.67 -18.00
CA LYS A 257 28.93 12.86 -17.17
C LYS A 257 29.94 12.62 -16.05
N ARG A 258 30.00 11.42 -15.51
CA ARG A 258 30.74 11.13 -14.27
C ARG A 258 31.70 9.93 -14.41
N GLN A 259 31.77 9.31 -15.58
CA GLN A 259 32.56 8.09 -15.83
C GLN A 259 32.27 7.00 -14.77
N THR A 260 31.01 6.97 -14.25
CA THR A 260 30.62 6.09 -13.14
C THR A 260 29.88 4.87 -13.65
N PRO A 261 30.41 3.64 -13.45
CA PRO A 261 29.68 2.42 -13.75
C PRO A 261 28.41 2.33 -12.92
N PHE A 262 27.35 1.72 -13.45
CA PHE A 262 26.04 1.71 -12.80
C PHE A 262 26.00 0.99 -11.45
N SER A 263 26.90 0.02 -11.21
CA SER A 263 27.12 -0.61 -9.90
C SER A 263 27.70 0.34 -8.85
N PHE A 264 28.35 1.40 -9.28
CA PHE A 264 29.00 2.41 -8.45
C PHE A 264 28.15 3.68 -8.24
N LEU A 265 26.86 3.62 -8.53
CA LEU A 265 25.98 4.74 -8.22
C LEU A 265 26.20 5.24 -6.78
N PRO A 266 26.25 6.58 -6.54
CA PRO A 266 26.44 7.13 -5.21
C PRO A 266 25.39 6.66 -4.21
N THR A 267 25.77 6.53 -2.94
CA THR A 267 24.84 6.18 -1.84
C THR A 267 23.66 7.15 -1.75
N GLU A 268 23.89 8.40 -2.10
CA GLU A 268 22.94 9.51 -2.10
C GLU A 268 21.74 9.31 -3.02
N VAL A 269 21.81 8.40 -4.00
CA VAL A 269 20.68 8.08 -4.88
C VAL A 269 19.80 6.93 -4.36
N PHE A 270 20.07 6.43 -3.15
CA PHE A 270 19.32 5.35 -2.51
C PHE A 270 18.67 5.79 -1.20
N VAL A 271 18.37 7.07 -1.04
CA VAL A 271 17.80 7.62 0.19
C VAL A 271 16.38 7.10 0.42
N PRO A 272 16.07 6.52 1.61
CA PRO A 272 14.72 6.04 1.92
C PRO A 272 13.77 7.19 2.26
N VAL A 273 13.11 7.73 1.23
CA VAL A 273 12.16 8.85 1.34
C VAL A 273 10.75 8.32 1.52
N ARG A 274 10.10 8.60 2.66
CA ARG A 274 8.73 8.14 2.96
C ARG A 274 7.71 8.68 1.96
N LYS A 275 7.78 9.97 1.64
CA LYS A 275 6.93 10.61 0.63
C LYS A 275 7.27 10.17 -0.80
N GLY A 276 8.35 9.43 -1.01
CA GLY A 276 8.76 8.86 -2.29
C GLY A 276 7.78 7.85 -2.90
N ALA A 277 6.70 7.48 -2.20
CA ALA A 277 5.60 6.67 -2.72
C ALA A 277 4.94 7.29 -3.97
N VAL A 278 5.04 8.60 -4.18
CA VAL A 278 4.58 9.31 -5.39
C VAL A 278 5.25 8.77 -6.66
N PHE A 279 6.51 8.35 -6.58
CA PHE A 279 7.26 7.87 -7.72
C PHE A 279 7.00 6.37 -7.98
N LYS A 280 6.66 6.03 -9.23
CA LYS A 280 6.64 4.66 -9.73
C LYS A 280 8.04 4.21 -10.14
N SER A 281 8.85 5.13 -10.63
CA SER A 281 10.26 4.90 -10.94
C SER A 281 11.03 4.43 -9.71
N PRO A 282 12.02 3.52 -9.86
CA PRO A 282 12.92 3.11 -8.78
C PRO A 282 13.55 4.30 -8.06
N VAL A 283 13.87 4.13 -6.76
CA VAL A 283 14.45 5.18 -5.94
C VAL A 283 15.71 5.80 -6.57
N PHE A 284 16.62 4.95 -7.06
CA PHE A 284 17.85 5.40 -7.69
C PHE A 284 17.66 6.11 -9.05
N VAL A 285 16.49 5.94 -9.68
CA VAL A 285 16.18 6.62 -10.94
C VAL A 285 15.82 8.07 -10.68
N TRP A 286 14.77 8.33 -9.90
CA TRP A 286 14.35 9.71 -9.68
C TRP A 286 15.38 10.51 -8.85
N GLN A 287 16.01 9.89 -7.86
CA GLN A 287 17.08 10.55 -7.09
C GLN A 287 18.33 10.74 -7.94
N GLY A 288 18.66 9.78 -8.80
CA GLY A 288 19.82 9.88 -9.68
C GLY A 288 19.75 11.04 -10.68
N PHE A 289 18.58 11.30 -11.26
CA PHE A 289 18.41 12.48 -12.13
C PHE A 289 18.57 13.79 -11.34
N LEU A 290 18.02 13.87 -10.13
CA LEU A 290 18.16 15.07 -9.29
C LEU A 290 19.59 15.22 -8.74
N TYR A 291 20.24 14.12 -8.41
CA TYR A 291 21.64 14.10 -7.97
C TYR A 291 22.56 14.68 -9.05
N LEU A 292 22.45 14.20 -10.30
CA LEU A 292 23.23 14.71 -11.40
C LEU A 292 23.03 16.22 -11.62
N PHE A 293 21.78 16.69 -11.53
CA PHE A 293 21.49 18.12 -11.64
C PHE A 293 22.16 18.92 -10.52
N MET A 294 22.06 18.47 -9.28
CA MET A 294 22.66 19.15 -8.12
C MET A 294 24.20 19.16 -8.18
N THR A 295 24.80 18.05 -8.61
CA THR A 295 26.26 17.98 -8.74
C THR A 295 26.78 18.80 -9.92
N ASP A 296 26.05 18.86 -11.04
CA ASP A 296 26.39 19.74 -12.17
C ASP A 296 26.39 21.25 -11.76
N LEU A 297 25.49 21.66 -10.86
CA LEU A 297 25.49 23.00 -10.27
C LEU A 297 26.65 23.19 -9.29
N GLY A 298 26.90 22.20 -8.44
CA GLY A 298 27.99 22.23 -7.47
C GLY A 298 29.37 22.35 -8.11
N ASP A 299 29.61 21.63 -9.21
CA ASP A 299 30.86 21.72 -9.99
C ASP A 299 31.11 23.14 -10.55
N LYS A 300 30.02 23.85 -10.87
CA LYS A 300 30.05 25.24 -11.29
C LYS A 300 30.08 26.25 -10.12
N ARG A 301 30.11 25.74 -8.88
CA ARG A 301 29.98 26.53 -7.63
C ARG A 301 28.71 27.38 -7.60
N ALA A 302 27.66 26.96 -8.30
CA ALA A 302 26.39 27.66 -8.37
C ALA A 302 25.49 27.23 -7.17
N PRO A 303 24.67 28.14 -6.62
CA PRO A 303 23.75 27.81 -5.55
C PRO A 303 22.64 26.87 -6.06
N ILE A 304 22.30 25.87 -5.27
CA ILE A 304 21.25 24.89 -5.53
C ILE A 304 19.98 25.39 -4.84
N ARG A 305 19.01 25.88 -5.62
CA ARG A 305 17.72 26.34 -5.09
C ARG A 305 16.71 25.19 -5.10
N PHE A 306 15.93 25.04 -4.03
CA PHE A 306 14.86 24.02 -3.95
C PHE A 306 13.93 24.10 -5.17
N SER A 307 13.47 25.31 -5.50
CA SER A 307 12.59 25.54 -6.66
C SER A 307 13.16 25.01 -7.97
N ALA A 308 14.47 25.18 -8.18
CA ALA A 308 15.16 24.68 -9.38
C ALA A 308 15.22 23.14 -9.40
N VAL A 309 15.47 22.50 -8.25
CA VAL A 309 15.47 21.03 -8.13
C VAL A 309 14.06 20.47 -8.39
N LEU A 310 13.03 21.11 -7.84
CA LEU A 310 11.64 20.71 -8.06
C LEU A 310 11.23 20.89 -9.53
N GLN A 311 11.62 22.00 -10.15
CA GLN A 311 11.38 22.24 -11.59
C GLN A 311 12.07 21.18 -12.44
N GLN A 312 13.30 20.81 -12.11
CA GLN A 312 14.04 19.75 -12.81
C GLN A 312 13.34 18.39 -12.64
N CYS A 313 12.81 18.09 -11.45
CA CYS A 313 11.99 16.90 -11.23
C CYS A 313 10.77 16.88 -12.17
N LYS A 314 10.01 17.99 -12.23
CA LYS A 314 8.86 18.15 -13.13
C LYS A 314 9.24 17.97 -14.60
N LEU A 315 10.37 18.52 -15.02
CA LEU A 315 10.88 18.37 -16.38
C LEU A 315 11.18 16.90 -16.71
N HIS A 316 11.80 16.15 -15.79
CA HIS A 316 12.06 14.74 -15.99
C HIS A 316 10.78 13.90 -16.00
N ILE A 317 9.74 14.28 -15.26
CA ILE A 317 8.41 13.66 -15.32
C ILE A 317 7.78 13.93 -16.69
N HIS A 318 7.77 15.18 -17.16
CA HIS A 318 7.25 15.56 -18.46
C HIS A 318 7.95 14.80 -19.61
N ASN A 319 9.26 14.69 -19.55
CA ASN A 319 10.09 13.97 -20.54
C ASN A 319 10.06 12.44 -20.36
N LYS A 320 9.18 11.89 -19.52
CA LYS A 320 9.02 10.45 -19.25
C LYS A 320 10.30 9.74 -18.75
N ASN A 321 11.21 10.49 -18.12
CA ASN A 321 12.39 9.95 -17.45
C ASN A 321 12.10 9.49 -16.04
N ILE A 322 11.07 10.07 -15.42
CA ILE A 322 10.54 9.72 -14.12
C ILE A 322 9.05 9.43 -14.27
N ALA A 323 8.60 8.29 -13.82
CA ALA A 323 7.20 7.91 -13.84
C ALA A 323 6.58 8.11 -12.45
N LEU A 324 5.38 8.68 -12.41
CA LEU A 324 4.56 8.78 -11.21
C LEU A 324 3.67 7.54 -11.05
N ARG A 325 3.29 7.25 -9.81
CA ARG A 325 2.47 6.08 -9.49
C ARG A 325 0.98 6.34 -9.67
N PHE A 326 0.56 7.57 -9.40
CA PHE A 326 -0.81 8.06 -9.52
C PHE A 326 -0.81 9.53 -9.92
N GLU A 327 -1.97 10.10 -10.19
CA GLU A 327 -2.12 11.56 -10.23
C GLU A 327 -1.93 12.11 -8.82
N TYR A 328 -0.86 12.85 -8.62
CA TYR A 328 -0.52 13.46 -7.33
C TYR A 328 -0.66 14.98 -7.41
N SER A 329 -1.03 15.56 -6.27
CA SER A 329 -0.94 17.00 -6.11
C SER A 329 0.53 17.45 -6.20
N GLU A 330 0.74 18.67 -6.64
CA GLU A 330 2.06 19.30 -6.69
C GLU A 330 2.73 19.31 -5.31
N GLU A 331 1.94 19.44 -4.25
CA GLU A 331 2.37 19.40 -2.86
C GLU A 331 3.04 18.07 -2.49
N CYS A 332 2.43 16.92 -2.85
CA CYS A 332 3.02 15.59 -2.58
C CYS A 332 4.38 15.41 -3.27
N LEU A 333 4.53 15.93 -4.48
CA LEU A 333 5.80 15.90 -5.21
C LEU A 333 6.84 16.76 -4.51
N SER A 334 6.47 17.99 -4.13
CA SER A 334 7.30 18.93 -3.41
C SER A 334 7.80 18.36 -2.08
N GLU A 335 6.90 17.75 -1.30
CA GLU A 335 7.26 17.08 -0.03
C GLU A 335 8.27 15.93 -0.23
N ALA A 336 8.11 15.13 -1.29
CA ALA A 336 9.03 14.03 -1.57
C ALA A 336 10.44 14.54 -1.92
N VAL A 337 10.53 15.57 -2.78
CA VAL A 337 11.80 16.21 -3.14
C VAL A 337 12.42 16.90 -1.92
N LYS A 338 11.61 17.57 -1.08
CA LYS A 338 12.09 18.22 0.14
C LYS A 338 12.67 17.21 1.13
N GLN A 339 11.98 16.09 1.40
CA GLN A 339 12.52 15.03 2.28
C GLN A 339 13.84 14.45 1.75
N TYR A 340 14.00 14.35 0.44
CA TYR A 340 15.25 13.92 -0.17
C TYR A 340 16.38 14.90 0.13
N ILE A 341 16.17 16.18 -0.12
CA ILE A 341 17.15 17.25 0.14
C ILE A 341 17.49 17.33 1.63
N ASP A 342 16.50 17.28 2.52
CA ASP A 342 16.69 17.33 3.96
C ASP A 342 17.58 16.17 4.46
N PHE A 343 17.38 14.97 3.88
CA PHE A 343 18.26 13.85 4.18
C PHE A 343 19.70 14.10 3.70
N LEU A 344 19.88 14.64 2.51
CA LEU A 344 21.21 14.99 1.98
C LEU A 344 21.91 16.06 2.85
N CYS A 345 21.15 17.01 3.39
CA CYS A 345 21.66 17.98 4.37
C CYS A 345 22.04 17.31 5.69
N LYS A 346 21.17 16.46 6.25
CA LYS A 346 21.44 15.70 7.48
C LYS A 346 22.70 14.86 7.38
N LYS A 347 22.99 14.30 6.21
CA LYS A 347 24.20 13.47 5.97
C LYS A 347 25.41 14.28 5.46
N GLY A 348 25.31 15.61 5.44
CA GLY A 348 26.42 16.50 5.12
C GLY A 348 26.80 16.54 3.62
N PHE A 349 25.98 15.96 2.74
CA PHE A 349 26.19 16.07 1.29
C PHE A 349 25.83 17.45 0.77
N LEU A 350 24.74 18.03 1.28
CA LEU A 350 24.37 19.43 1.03
C LEU A 350 24.46 20.21 2.34
N ARG A 351 24.69 21.53 2.23
CA ARG A 351 24.60 22.48 3.32
C ARG A 351 23.66 23.61 2.94
N GLU A 352 22.65 23.86 3.76
CA GLU A 352 21.77 25.01 3.59
C GLU A 352 22.50 26.28 4.00
N THR A 353 22.54 27.28 3.12
CA THR A 353 23.18 28.58 3.34
C THR A 353 22.17 29.68 3.62
N GLN A 354 21.01 29.59 3.00
CA GLN A 354 19.83 30.43 3.21
C GLN A 354 18.60 29.55 3.05
N LYS A 355 17.42 30.04 3.48
CA LYS A 355 16.17 29.29 3.35
C LYS A 355 16.01 28.75 1.91
N GLU A 356 15.96 27.41 1.79
CA GLU A 356 15.81 26.69 0.52
C GLU A 356 16.93 26.94 -0.52
N VAL A 357 18.11 27.37 -0.08
CA VAL A 357 19.31 27.54 -0.90
C VAL A 357 20.44 26.72 -0.31
N TYR A 358 20.98 25.84 -1.12
CA TYR A 358 21.97 24.84 -0.71
C TYR A 358 23.26 24.99 -1.52
N VAL A 359 24.32 24.49 -0.95
CA VAL A 359 25.62 24.30 -1.61
C VAL A 359 26.05 22.85 -1.45
N LEU A 360 26.77 22.36 -2.44
CA LEU A 360 27.38 21.03 -2.37
C LEU A 360 28.56 21.07 -1.41
N ASN A 361 28.53 20.21 -0.37
CA ASN A 361 29.73 19.97 0.41
C ASN A 361 30.67 19.06 -0.41
N GLN A 362 31.97 19.32 -0.39
CA GLN A 362 32.91 18.38 -1.01
C GLN A 362 32.80 17.02 -0.32
N PRO A 363 32.66 15.91 -1.05
CA PRO A 363 32.64 14.60 -0.44
C PRO A 363 33.99 14.35 0.27
N ALA A 364 33.92 14.02 1.54
CA ALA A 364 35.10 13.56 2.27
C ALA A 364 35.53 12.20 1.68
N GLY A 365 36.64 12.18 0.94
CA GLY A 365 37.28 10.98 0.41
C GLY A 365 36.63 10.43 -0.88
N GLY A 366 37.47 10.10 -1.86
CA GLY A 366 37.05 9.40 -3.08
C GLY A 366 36.58 7.97 -2.80
N ILE A 367 35.60 7.50 -3.54
CA ILE A 367 35.21 6.08 -3.53
C ILE A 367 36.20 5.36 -4.45
N HIS A 368 37.11 4.59 -3.87
CA HIS A 368 38.17 3.90 -4.60
C HIS A 368 37.83 2.43 -4.89
N SER A 369 36.92 1.83 -4.13
CA SER A 369 36.55 0.42 -4.29
C SER A 369 35.06 0.16 -4.06
N MET A 370 34.60 -1.01 -4.49
CA MET A 370 33.24 -1.48 -4.17
C MET A 370 33.07 -1.72 -2.66
N GLN A 371 34.13 -2.08 -1.96
CA GLN A 371 34.11 -2.28 -0.51
C GLN A 371 33.84 -0.98 0.23
N ASP A 372 34.55 0.11 -0.13
CA ASP A 372 34.34 1.44 0.46
C ASP A 372 32.89 1.91 0.27
N LEU A 373 32.33 1.65 -0.92
CA LEU A 373 30.97 2.02 -1.24
C LEU A 373 29.94 1.23 -0.41
N ILE A 374 30.17 -0.05 -0.18
CA ILE A 374 29.33 -0.89 0.67
C ILE A 374 29.39 -0.43 2.14
N GLU A 375 30.56 -0.05 2.62
CA GLU A 375 30.74 0.48 3.96
C GLU A 375 30.03 1.84 4.14
N ARG A 376 30.15 2.70 3.13
CA ARG A 376 29.40 3.98 3.07
C ARG A 376 27.89 3.75 3.05
N ASP A 377 27.37 2.78 2.29
CA ASP A 377 25.94 2.42 2.32
C ASP A 377 25.50 2.01 3.72
N ARG A 378 26.32 1.23 4.45
CA ARG A 378 26.01 0.83 5.82
C ARG A 378 26.01 2.00 6.78
N SER A 379 27.07 2.81 6.76
CA SER A 379 27.19 3.97 7.68
C SER A 379 26.16 5.05 7.43
N CYS A 380 25.76 5.25 6.17
CA CYS A 380 24.78 6.27 5.81
C CYS A 380 23.38 5.97 6.36
N PHE A 381 22.97 4.69 6.42
CA PHE A 381 21.62 4.27 6.80
C PHE A 381 21.53 3.55 8.17
N ILE A 382 22.64 3.43 8.89
CA ILE A 382 22.62 3.04 10.30
C ILE A 382 22.46 4.33 11.12
N GLU A 383 21.42 4.40 11.93
CA GLU A 383 21.24 5.42 12.96
C GLU A 383 21.90 5.00 14.25
#